data_832d7b063101a54c102bd1d72b2902c3
#
_entry.id   832d7b063101a54c102bd1d72b2902c3
#
_cell.length_a   1.000
_cell.length_b   1.000
_cell.length_c   1.000
_cell.angle_alpha   90.00
_cell.angle_beta   90.00
_cell.angle_gamma   90.00
#
_symmetry.space_group_name_H-M   'P 1'
#
loop_
_entity.id
_entity.type
_entity.pdbx_description
1 polymer ?
#
loop_
_entity_poly.entity_id
_entity_poly.type
_entity_poly.pdbx_seq_one_letter_code
_entity_poly.pdbx_strand_id
1 'polypeptide(L)'
;NHPVKELIWVNKNAVAKSQGTTTIASNTDAAVLGTGTTTYQLKLNGHDRFAARDFRHFTRTQVWQHHSGAGGLDVAKTGHGHVDSIAVYSFALKPEEHQPSGTCNFSRIDNAQLVFGSGSANAALNMFAVNYNVLRIMSGMGGLAYSN
;
A
#
# COMPACT_ATOMS: atom_id res chain seq x y z
N ASN A 1 -10.53 1.04 11.55
CA ASN A 1 -11.79 1.67 12.00
C ASN A 1 -11.78 3.21 11.96
N HIS A 2 -11.19 3.89 11.01
CA HIS A 2 -11.12 5.36 11.00
C HIS A 2 -11.18 5.85 9.57
N PRO A 3 -11.28 7.16 9.31
CA PRO A 3 -11.20 7.71 7.97
C PRO A 3 -9.83 7.38 7.36
N VAL A 4 -9.79 6.41 6.46
CA VAL A 4 -8.57 5.95 5.79
C VAL A 4 -8.32 6.82 4.57
N LYS A 5 -7.13 7.40 4.46
CA LYS A 5 -6.73 8.18 3.29
C LYS A 5 -6.01 7.36 2.22
N GLU A 6 -5.31 6.32 2.63
CA GLU A 6 -4.63 5.43 1.69
C GLU A 6 -4.38 4.03 2.27
N LEU A 7 -4.24 3.07 1.39
CA LEU A 7 -3.79 1.71 1.67
C LEU A 7 -2.42 1.50 1.04
N ILE A 8 -1.52 0.88 1.80
CA ILE A 8 -0.18 0.53 1.35
C ILE A 8 0.01 -0.95 1.60
N TRP A 9 0.54 -1.69 0.63
CA TRP A 9 0.88 -3.09 0.85
C TRP A 9 2.24 -3.46 0.27
N VAL A 10 2.87 -4.39 0.94
CA VAL A 10 4.20 -4.89 0.61
C VAL A 10 4.24 -6.41 0.73
N ASN A 11 5.17 -7.03 0.05
CA ASN A 11 5.43 -8.44 0.22
C ASN A 11 6.14 -8.68 1.57
N LYS A 12 5.54 -9.51 2.43
CA LYS A 12 6.10 -9.84 3.75
C LYS A 12 7.51 -10.41 3.67
N ASN A 13 7.82 -11.17 2.63
CA ASN A 13 9.13 -11.78 2.45
C ASN A 13 10.23 -10.76 2.12
N ALA A 14 9.88 -9.58 1.61
CA ALA A 14 10.82 -8.51 1.34
C ALA A 14 11.43 -7.93 2.62
N VAL A 15 10.65 -7.85 3.69
CA VAL A 15 11.10 -7.29 4.97
C VAL A 15 12.05 -8.24 5.70
N ALA A 16 11.84 -9.54 5.59
CA ALA A 16 12.66 -10.54 6.28
C ALA A 16 14.08 -10.67 5.73
N LYS A 17 14.32 -10.27 4.50
CA LYS A 17 15.62 -10.42 3.84
C LYS A 17 16.56 -9.22 3.98
N SER A 18 16.11 -8.10 4.50
CA SER A 18 16.96 -6.93 4.71
C SER A 18 17.87 -7.03 5.94
N GLN A 19 17.69 -8.06 6.76
CA GLN A 19 18.51 -8.29 7.96
C GLN A 19 19.61 -9.34 7.70
N GLY A 20 20.60 -9.01 6.92
CA GLY A 20 21.89 -9.63 7.13
C GLY A 20 22.48 -10.54 6.06
N THR A 21 22.30 -10.32 4.78
CA THR A 21 23.13 -10.99 3.78
C THR A 21 23.49 -10.06 2.63
N THR A 22 24.76 -9.86 2.47
CA THR A 22 25.44 -8.92 1.55
C THR A 22 25.39 -9.34 0.07
N THR A 23 24.43 -10.11 -0.37
CA THR A 23 24.28 -10.46 -1.79
C THR A 23 23.03 -9.82 -2.38
N ILE A 24 23.21 -8.64 -2.89
CA ILE A 24 22.18 -7.80 -3.54
C ILE A 24 21.56 -8.49 -4.77
N ALA A 25 22.20 -9.47 -5.34
CA ALA A 25 21.79 -10.10 -6.60
C ALA A 25 20.61 -11.08 -6.50
N SER A 26 20.29 -11.62 -5.32
CA SER A 26 19.20 -12.59 -5.17
C SER A 26 17.95 -12.05 -4.46
N ASN A 27 17.96 -10.79 -4.06
CA ASN A 27 16.89 -10.18 -3.25
C ASN A 27 15.81 -9.47 -4.05
N THR A 28 16.03 -9.23 -5.32
CA THR A 28 15.15 -8.43 -6.15
C THR A 28 13.81 -9.11 -6.41
N ASP A 29 13.82 -10.41 -6.67
CA ASP A 29 12.60 -11.13 -7.04
C ASP A 29 11.66 -11.40 -5.86
N ALA A 30 12.19 -11.48 -4.64
CA ALA A 30 11.39 -11.76 -3.45
C ALA A 30 10.61 -10.53 -2.93
N ALA A 31 11.04 -9.34 -3.30
CA ALA A 31 10.40 -8.09 -2.90
C ALA A 31 9.30 -7.65 -3.87
N VAL A 32 9.33 -8.12 -5.10
CA VAL A 32 8.38 -7.73 -6.14
C VAL A 32 6.97 -8.20 -5.78
N LEU A 33 6.01 -7.33 -5.95
CA LEU A 33 4.60 -7.58 -5.66
C LEU A 33 3.89 -8.41 -6.73
N GLY A 34 4.49 -8.59 -7.87
CA GLY A 34 3.90 -9.36 -8.95
C GLY A 34 4.83 -9.57 -10.13
N THR A 35 4.46 -10.49 -10.99
CA THR A 35 5.12 -10.79 -12.24
C THR A 35 4.10 -10.80 -13.37
N GLY A 36 4.47 -10.29 -14.53
CA GLY A 36 3.73 -10.40 -15.78
C GLY A 36 2.24 -10.08 -15.72
N THR A 37 1.45 -11.00 -15.24
CA THR A 37 -0.03 -10.95 -15.27
C THR A 37 -0.67 -10.77 -13.89
N THR A 38 0.11 -10.45 -12.86
CA THR A 38 -0.44 -10.24 -11.51
C THR A 38 -1.36 -9.02 -11.48
N THR A 39 -2.57 -9.22 -11.00
CA THR A 39 -3.56 -8.14 -10.84
C THR A 39 -4.02 -8.03 -9.41
N TYR A 40 -4.40 -6.83 -9.01
CA TYR A 40 -5.04 -6.56 -7.72
C TYR A 40 -6.41 -5.92 -7.91
N GLN A 41 -7.34 -6.27 -7.04
CA GLN A 41 -8.69 -5.74 -6.98
C GLN A 41 -9.07 -5.52 -5.52
N LEU A 42 -9.60 -4.35 -5.20
CA LEU A 42 -10.11 -4.05 -3.87
C LEU A 42 -11.63 -4.21 -3.87
N LYS A 43 -12.12 -5.00 -2.92
CA LYS A 43 -13.55 -5.15 -2.64
C LYS A 43 -13.88 -4.59 -1.26
N LEU A 44 -14.94 -3.82 -1.20
CA LEU A 44 -15.45 -3.23 0.04
C LEU A 44 -16.91 -3.67 0.20
N ASN A 45 -17.21 -4.39 1.29
CA ASN A 45 -18.53 -5.00 1.54
C ASN A 45 -19.03 -5.88 0.37
N GLY A 46 -18.10 -6.61 -0.27
CA GLY A 46 -18.41 -7.46 -1.42
C GLY A 46 -18.53 -6.74 -2.77
N HIS A 47 -18.52 -5.42 -2.80
CA HIS A 47 -18.57 -4.63 -4.02
C HIS A 47 -17.17 -4.25 -4.50
N ASP A 48 -16.96 -4.33 -5.81
CA ASP A 48 -15.70 -3.95 -6.42
C ASP A 48 -15.50 -2.42 -6.30
N ARG A 49 -14.46 -1.99 -5.60
CA ARG A 49 -14.08 -0.58 -5.56
C ARG A 49 -13.51 -0.13 -6.90
N PHE A 50 -12.79 -1.03 -7.56
CA PHE A 50 -12.28 -0.88 -8.94
C PHE A 50 -12.13 -2.27 -9.56
N ALA A 51 -12.14 -2.32 -10.90
CA ALA A 51 -11.87 -3.56 -11.64
C ALA A 51 -10.43 -4.02 -11.40
N ALA A 52 -10.17 -5.32 -11.55
CA ALA A 52 -8.83 -5.88 -11.44
C ALA A 52 -7.84 -5.13 -12.35
N ARG A 53 -6.76 -4.62 -11.79
CA ARG A 53 -5.72 -3.85 -12.46
C ARG A 53 -4.36 -4.50 -12.27
N ASP A 54 -3.50 -4.34 -13.26
CA ASP A 54 -2.10 -4.75 -13.20
C ASP A 54 -1.40 -4.15 -11.96
N PHE A 55 -0.51 -4.92 -11.32
CA PHE A 55 0.19 -4.50 -10.11
C PHE A 55 0.99 -3.21 -10.29
N ARG A 56 1.49 -2.92 -11.51
CA ARG A 56 2.22 -1.69 -11.81
C ARG A 56 1.37 -0.44 -11.72
N HIS A 57 0.04 -0.58 -11.85
CA HIS A 57 -0.85 0.54 -11.58
C HIS A 57 -0.70 1.05 -10.14
N PHE A 58 -0.50 0.15 -9.18
CA PHE A 58 -0.39 0.49 -7.77
C PHE A 58 1.04 0.87 -7.35
N THR A 59 2.04 0.28 -7.99
CA THR A 59 3.46 0.55 -7.66
C THR A 59 4.01 1.76 -8.38
N ARG A 60 3.45 2.15 -9.51
CA ARG A 60 3.95 3.24 -10.36
C ARG A 60 2.94 4.35 -10.56
N THR A 61 1.77 4.06 -11.12
CA THR A 61 0.78 5.09 -11.49
C THR A 61 0.20 5.79 -10.27
N GLN A 62 -0.24 5.03 -9.25
CA GLN A 62 -0.78 5.60 -8.01
C GLN A 62 0.28 6.43 -7.26
N VAL A 63 1.51 5.96 -7.22
CA VAL A 63 2.62 6.69 -6.61
C VAL A 63 2.88 7.99 -7.36
N TRP A 64 2.95 7.96 -8.69
CA TRP A 64 3.14 9.15 -9.51
C TRP A 64 2.01 10.18 -9.37
N GLN A 65 0.77 9.72 -9.25
CA GLN A 65 -0.40 10.59 -9.14
C GLN A 65 -0.56 11.22 -7.76
N HIS A 66 -0.15 10.54 -6.71
CA HIS A 66 -0.52 10.89 -5.33
C HIS A 66 0.67 11.16 -4.41
N HIS A 67 1.86 10.74 -4.78
CA HIS A 67 3.08 10.88 -3.97
C HIS A 67 4.17 11.65 -4.69
N SER A 68 5.02 12.29 -3.91
CA SER A 68 6.18 13.05 -4.43
C SER A 68 7.39 12.16 -4.75
N GLY A 69 7.38 10.91 -4.30
CA GLY A 69 8.48 9.97 -4.47
C GLY A 69 8.53 9.29 -5.85
N ALA A 70 9.59 8.54 -6.08
CA ALA A 70 9.74 7.71 -7.28
C ALA A 70 8.88 6.44 -7.15
N GLY A 71 8.20 6.08 -8.23
CA GLY A 71 7.48 4.80 -8.35
C GLY A 71 8.43 3.61 -8.52
N GLY A 72 7.86 2.42 -8.48
CA GLY A 72 8.57 1.18 -8.75
C GLY A 72 9.17 1.12 -10.16
N LEU A 73 10.22 0.36 -10.32
CA LEU A 73 10.93 0.13 -11.58
C LEU A 73 11.05 -1.36 -11.87
N ASP A 74 11.26 -1.68 -13.13
CA ASP A 74 11.47 -3.06 -13.57
C ASP A 74 12.86 -3.56 -13.13
N VAL A 75 12.89 -4.73 -12.46
CA VAL A 75 14.13 -5.34 -11.96
C VAL A 75 15.16 -5.54 -13.06
N ALA A 76 14.72 -5.89 -14.26
CA ALA A 76 15.61 -6.20 -15.39
C ALA A 76 16.42 -5.01 -15.91
N LYS A 77 16.06 -3.78 -15.54
CA LYS A 77 16.64 -2.57 -16.15
C LYS A 77 17.54 -1.76 -15.24
N THR A 78 17.62 -2.07 -13.95
CA THR A 78 18.10 -1.06 -13.03
C THR A 78 19.34 -1.40 -12.23
N GLY A 79 19.82 -2.61 -12.17
CA GLY A 79 21.04 -2.91 -11.36
C GLY A 79 21.12 -2.20 -9.98
N HIS A 80 20.33 -1.14 -9.78
CA HIS A 80 20.20 -0.31 -8.59
C HIS A 80 18.76 0.12 -8.51
N GLY A 81 17.88 -0.59 -7.81
CA GLY A 81 16.64 -0.02 -7.98
C GLY A 81 15.53 -0.25 -7.01
N HIS A 82 14.67 0.68 -7.03
CA HIS A 82 13.36 0.60 -6.46
C HIS A 82 12.50 -0.34 -7.31
N VAL A 83 12.61 -1.64 -7.04
CA VAL A 83 11.72 -2.63 -7.67
C VAL A 83 10.27 -2.35 -7.30
N ASP A 84 9.33 -2.91 -8.07
CA ASP A 84 7.89 -2.84 -7.81
C ASP A 84 7.52 -3.58 -6.50
N SER A 85 7.93 -3.05 -5.36
CA SER A 85 7.86 -3.69 -4.03
C SER A 85 6.86 -3.05 -3.08
N ILE A 86 6.46 -1.81 -3.34
CA ILE A 86 5.49 -1.06 -2.53
C ILE A 86 4.34 -0.66 -3.43
N ALA A 87 3.14 -1.10 -3.09
CA ALA A 87 1.93 -0.71 -3.79
C ALA A 87 1.10 0.21 -2.92
N VAL A 88 0.49 1.20 -3.55
CA VAL A 88 -0.34 2.21 -2.91
C VAL A 88 -1.69 2.30 -3.62
N TYR A 89 -2.74 2.48 -2.84
CA TYR A 89 -4.04 2.92 -3.32
C TYR A 89 -4.55 4.08 -2.48
N SER A 90 -4.71 5.24 -3.10
CA SER A 90 -5.15 6.45 -2.41
C SER A 90 -6.66 6.68 -2.57
N PHE A 91 -7.35 6.92 -1.47
CA PHE A 91 -8.71 7.48 -1.43
C PHE A 91 -8.70 9.00 -1.44
N ALA A 92 -7.55 9.59 -1.12
CA ALA A 92 -7.32 11.03 -1.12
C ALA A 92 -6.70 11.50 -2.43
N LEU A 93 -6.91 12.75 -2.80
CA LEU A 93 -6.21 13.37 -3.93
C LEU A 93 -4.74 13.62 -3.59
N LYS A 94 -4.47 14.03 -2.35
CA LYS A 94 -3.13 14.37 -1.85
C LYS A 94 -2.92 13.74 -0.47
N PRO A 95 -2.57 12.45 -0.41
CA PRO A 95 -2.43 11.74 0.87
C PRO A 95 -1.24 12.20 1.69
N GLU A 96 -0.24 12.84 1.10
CA GLU A 96 0.92 13.38 1.83
C GLU A 96 0.59 14.66 2.59
N GLU A 97 -0.43 15.41 2.19
CA GLU A 97 -0.82 16.63 2.89
C GLU A 97 -1.55 16.33 4.21
N HIS A 98 -1.38 17.20 5.19
CA HIS A 98 -2.05 17.08 6.49
C HIS A 98 -3.55 17.41 6.40
N GLN A 99 -3.95 18.26 5.45
CA GLN A 99 -5.35 18.58 5.23
C GLN A 99 -6.07 17.44 4.51
N PRO A 100 -7.26 17.03 4.96
CA PRO A 100 -8.02 15.99 4.30
C PRO A 100 -8.40 16.39 2.87
N SER A 101 -8.10 15.52 1.91
CA SER A 101 -8.46 15.69 0.49
C SER A 101 -9.28 14.51 -0.06
N GLY A 102 -9.76 13.66 0.81
CA GLY A 102 -10.56 12.48 0.55
C GLY A 102 -10.25 11.36 1.52
N THR A 103 -11.27 10.62 1.91
CA THR A 103 -11.13 9.49 2.83
C THR A 103 -12.19 8.44 2.53
N CYS A 104 -11.90 7.20 2.94
CA CYS A 104 -12.88 6.14 3.01
C CYS A 104 -13.18 5.82 4.48
N ASN A 105 -14.46 5.84 4.85
CA ASN A 105 -14.87 5.54 6.22
C ASN A 105 -14.91 4.03 6.47
N PHE A 106 -13.82 3.49 6.96
CA PHE A 106 -13.71 2.06 7.28
C PHE A 106 -14.53 1.63 8.50
N SER A 107 -15.06 2.56 9.29
CA SER A 107 -16.00 2.22 10.36
C SER A 107 -17.36 1.73 9.84
N ARG A 108 -17.66 1.97 8.58
CA ARG A 108 -18.89 1.50 7.89
C ARG A 108 -18.62 0.34 6.93
N ILE A 109 -17.41 -0.18 6.93
CA ILE A 109 -17.01 -1.29 6.07
C ILE A 109 -16.75 -2.51 6.95
N ASP A 110 -17.63 -3.48 6.86
CA ASP A 110 -17.54 -4.70 7.64
C ASP A 110 -16.48 -5.66 7.06
N ASN A 111 -16.31 -5.62 5.74
CA ASN A 111 -15.37 -6.51 5.06
C ASN A 111 -14.62 -5.75 3.94
N ALA A 112 -13.32 -5.67 4.07
CA ALA A 112 -12.42 -5.17 3.04
C ALA A 112 -11.49 -6.31 2.58
N GLN A 113 -11.49 -6.59 1.29
CA GLN A 113 -10.71 -7.67 0.70
C GLN A 113 -9.83 -7.14 -0.42
N LEU A 114 -8.54 -7.44 -0.36
CA LEU A 114 -7.64 -7.32 -1.51
C LEU A 114 -7.58 -8.67 -2.21
N VAL A 115 -8.16 -8.74 -3.39
CA VAL A 115 -8.14 -9.92 -4.25
C VAL A 115 -6.98 -9.78 -5.22
N PHE A 116 -6.17 -10.81 -5.35
CA PHE A 116 -5.06 -10.85 -6.31
C PHE A 116 -5.23 -12.04 -7.26
N GLY A 117 -5.02 -11.75 -8.54
CA GLY A 117 -5.11 -12.73 -9.62
C GLY A 117 -3.87 -13.65 -9.70
N SER A 118 -3.95 -14.61 -10.59
CA SER A 118 -2.88 -15.58 -10.85
C SER A 118 -1.56 -14.90 -11.22
N GLY A 119 -0.46 -15.42 -10.72
CA GLY A 119 0.91 -14.89 -10.91
C GLY A 119 1.50 -14.28 -9.64
N SER A 120 0.71 -14.10 -8.60
CA SER A 120 1.23 -13.81 -7.26
C SER A 120 1.80 -15.09 -6.67
N ALA A 121 3.09 -15.32 -6.82
CA ALA A 121 3.75 -16.44 -6.19
C ALA A 121 3.68 -16.27 -4.67
N ASN A 122 2.81 -17.01 -3.99
CA ASN A 122 2.79 -17.23 -2.54
C ASN A 122 3.13 -16.00 -1.68
N ALA A 123 2.71 -14.82 -2.08
CA ALA A 123 3.04 -13.60 -1.38
C ALA A 123 2.12 -13.44 -0.17
N ALA A 124 2.66 -13.74 1.00
CA ALA A 124 2.09 -13.17 2.20
C ALA A 124 2.25 -11.64 2.11
N LEU A 125 1.15 -10.91 2.04
CA LEU A 125 1.17 -9.45 1.98
C LEU A 125 0.96 -8.87 3.37
N ASN A 126 1.74 -7.85 3.70
CA ASN A 126 1.43 -6.95 4.79
C ASN A 126 0.70 -5.74 4.22
N MET A 127 -0.48 -5.46 4.76
CA MET A 127 -1.27 -4.29 4.38
C MET A 127 -1.33 -3.30 5.53
N PHE A 128 -1.11 -2.05 5.21
CA PHE A 128 -1.16 -0.92 6.13
C PHE A 128 -2.22 0.07 5.65
N ALA A 129 -2.96 0.64 6.57
CA ALA A 129 -3.90 1.71 6.30
C ALA A 129 -3.42 2.98 7.00
N VAL A 130 -3.26 4.06 6.25
CA VAL A 130 -2.97 5.38 6.80
C VAL A 130 -4.29 6.11 6.99
N ASN A 131 -4.58 6.47 8.22
CA ASN A 131 -5.86 7.08 8.59
C ASN A 131 -5.66 8.40 9.33
N TYR A 132 -6.74 9.20 9.40
CA TYR A 132 -6.79 10.38 10.24
C TYR A 132 -7.22 10.03 11.65
N ASN A 133 -6.63 10.74 12.62
CA ASN A 133 -7.07 10.73 14.00
C ASN A 133 -7.13 12.18 14.51
N VAL A 134 -7.75 12.38 15.63
CA VAL A 134 -7.86 13.69 16.28
C VAL A 134 -7.10 13.64 17.59
N LEU A 135 -6.08 14.47 17.73
CA LEU A 135 -5.41 14.73 18.99
C LEU A 135 -6.21 15.79 19.75
N ARG A 136 -6.72 15.42 20.91
CA ARG A 136 -7.46 16.31 21.80
C ARG A 136 -6.59 16.66 22.98
N ILE A 137 -6.39 17.96 23.19
CA ILE A 137 -5.65 18.48 24.34
C ILE A 137 -6.62 19.29 25.19
N MET A 138 -6.83 18.87 26.44
CA MET A 138 -7.69 19.56 27.40
C MET A 138 -6.95 19.69 28.74
N SER A 139 -6.87 20.89 29.27
CA SER A 139 -6.24 21.17 30.58
C SER A 139 -4.82 20.60 30.71
N GLY A 140 -4.02 20.68 29.64
CA GLY A 140 -2.66 20.16 29.60
C GLY A 140 -2.55 18.63 29.39
N MET A 141 -3.65 17.90 29.30
CA MET A 141 -3.67 16.47 29.03
C MET A 141 -4.03 16.19 27.58
N GLY A 142 -3.17 15.44 26.89
CA GLY A 142 -3.37 14.98 25.53
C GLY A 142 -3.99 13.58 25.46
N GLY A 143 -4.88 13.37 24.49
CA GLY A 143 -5.45 12.06 24.20
C GLY A 143 -5.92 11.96 22.76
N LEU A 144 -5.97 10.74 22.24
CA LEU A 144 -6.52 10.46 20.91
C LEU A 144 -8.03 10.29 20.99
N ALA A 145 -8.76 10.89 20.05
CA ALA A 145 -10.22 10.75 19.99
C ALA A 145 -10.63 9.31 19.58
N TYR A 146 -9.80 8.67 18.76
CA TYR A 146 -10.01 7.28 18.37
C TYR A 146 -8.89 6.43 18.94
N SER A 147 -9.25 5.34 19.64
CA SER A 147 -8.29 4.32 20.07
C SER A 147 -7.99 3.35 18.93
N ASN A 148 -6.76 3.01 18.78
CA ASN A 148 -6.34 1.94 17.85
C ASN A 148 -6.36 0.59 18.55
#